data_6a1498c854de447228ebc3e9ad3f23c2
#
_entry.id   6a1498c854de447228ebc3e9ad3f23c2
#
_cell.length_a   1.000
_cell.length_b   1.000
_cell.length_c   1.000
_cell.angle_alpha   90.00
_cell.angle_beta   90.00
_cell.angle_gamma   90.00
#
_symmetry.space_group_name_H-M   'P 1'
#
loop_
_entity.id
_entity.type
_entity.pdbx_description
1 polymer ?
#
loop_
_entity_poly.entity_id
_entity_poly.type
_entity_poly.pdbx_seq_one_letter_code
_entity_poly.pdbx_strand_id
1 'polypeptide(L)'
;MKNKLIITAIAFASLFAISCSSSSHSTSTVSAPPQPKIINLDLVAQARPNVYVGLDYGIRINIRDARASQAILLKHDNYVTSKPAVSVDPDVTSFVNESLRRHMRTMGFRLESDIASDYMMAVTLKNFNISYLDGIGWSAVVTMDIAVFDHDNRQVYPNVTVSGRASGNGSGNNYGTASTVMNKAYANAIEDIDFDRIAYLLRRSKSPDAEKDKSVNGSGNTALEHTILSWEVTSRPAGADVFWRIISSTPDVKNTNKNYKATTPYESTESFDIKGLTYNNSGDVQIEITCEKPGYLPQRKVFNLRSAIDQKSINAHFSLVKDE
;
A
#
# COMPACT_ATOMS: atom_id res chain seq x y z
N MET A 1 -11.73 -22.48 -59.26
CA MET A 1 -12.62 -23.61 -58.97
C MET A 1 -13.32 -23.35 -57.61
N LYS A 2 -14.66 -23.28 -57.73
CA LYS A 2 -15.58 -22.95 -56.61
C LYS A 2 -15.84 -24.21 -55.77
N ASN A 3 -15.91 -24.15 -54.47
CA ASN A 3 -16.80 -25.01 -53.71
C ASN A 3 -17.35 -24.26 -52.50
N LYS A 4 -18.63 -23.96 -52.60
CA LYS A 4 -19.51 -23.52 -51.51
C LYS A 4 -19.96 -24.76 -50.75
N LEU A 5 -19.89 -24.72 -49.42
CA LEU A 5 -20.59 -25.69 -48.58
C LEU A 5 -21.71 -24.97 -47.83
N ILE A 6 -22.92 -25.36 -48.14
CA ILE A 6 -24.19 -24.95 -47.54
C ILE A 6 -24.45 -25.92 -46.38
N ILE A 7 -24.65 -25.44 -45.18
CA ILE A 7 -25.16 -26.23 -44.05
C ILE A 7 -26.55 -25.75 -43.70
N THR A 8 -27.46 -26.68 -43.90
CA THR A 8 -28.90 -26.55 -43.70
C THR A 8 -29.25 -26.68 -42.22
N ALA A 9 -30.03 -25.74 -41.73
CA ALA A 9 -30.66 -25.81 -40.43
C ALA A 9 -31.87 -26.75 -40.44
N ILE A 10 -31.94 -27.67 -39.49
CA ILE A 10 -33.13 -28.48 -39.25
C ILE A 10 -33.72 -28.08 -37.91
N ALA A 11 -34.88 -27.43 -37.97
CA ALA A 11 -35.73 -27.16 -36.81
C ALA A 11 -36.59 -28.40 -36.52
N PHE A 12 -36.52 -28.89 -35.27
CA PHE A 12 -37.51 -29.87 -34.77
C PHE A 12 -38.36 -29.18 -33.72
N ALA A 13 -39.57 -28.86 -34.09
CA ALA A 13 -40.65 -28.54 -33.17
C ALA A 13 -41.41 -29.83 -32.82
N SER A 14 -41.39 -30.20 -31.56
CA SER A 14 -42.32 -31.24 -31.01
C SER A 14 -43.14 -30.63 -29.89
N LEU A 15 -44.39 -30.33 -30.23
CA LEU A 15 -45.45 -30.12 -29.24
C LEU A 15 -45.78 -31.44 -28.53
N PHE A 16 -45.67 -31.44 -27.20
CA PHE A 16 -46.39 -32.39 -26.36
C PHE A 16 -47.27 -31.61 -25.37
N ALA A 17 -48.57 -31.67 -25.65
CA ALA A 17 -49.61 -31.34 -24.71
C ALA A 17 -49.79 -32.53 -23.77
N ILE A 18 -49.61 -32.39 -22.47
CA ILE A 18 -49.99 -33.33 -21.46
C ILE A 18 -50.86 -32.64 -20.45
N SER A 19 -52.00 -33.23 -20.29
CA SER A 19 -53.15 -32.96 -19.46
C SER A 19 -52.82 -32.78 -17.94
N CYS A 20 -53.52 -31.81 -17.35
CA CYS A 20 -53.60 -31.62 -15.88
C CYS A 20 -54.11 -32.85 -15.14
N SER A 21 -53.37 -33.28 -14.16
CA SER A 21 -53.96 -33.91 -12.95
C SER A 21 -53.34 -33.23 -11.71
N SER A 22 -54.20 -32.55 -10.98
CA SER A 22 -53.89 -31.89 -9.72
C SER A 22 -53.64 -32.95 -8.61
N SER A 23 -52.39 -33.19 -8.32
CA SER A 23 -51.99 -33.77 -7.04
C SER A 23 -51.11 -32.78 -6.30
N SER A 24 -51.60 -32.25 -5.18
CA SER A 24 -50.87 -31.41 -4.25
C SER A 24 -49.73 -32.20 -3.61
N HIS A 25 -48.56 -32.23 -4.28
CA HIS A 25 -47.34 -32.60 -3.62
C HIS A 25 -46.68 -31.29 -3.14
N SER A 26 -46.59 -31.14 -1.84
CA SER A 26 -45.72 -30.19 -1.18
C SER A 26 -44.28 -30.53 -1.58
N THR A 27 -43.83 -29.93 -2.69
CA THR A 27 -42.40 -29.89 -3.06
C THR A 27 -41.72 -29.07 -1.99
N SER A 28 -41.03 -29.74 -1.06
CA SER A 28 -39.99 -29.10 -0.28
C SER A 28 -39.00 -28.49 -1.28
N THR A 29 -39.09 -27.18 -1.46
CA THR A 29 -38.07 -26.44 -2.18
C THR A 29 -36.76 -26.63 -1.44
N VAL A 30 -35.95 -27.57 -1.93
CA VAL A 30 -34.53 -27.62 -1.54
C VAL A 30 -33.99 -26.26 -1.94
N SER A 31 -33.85 -25.35 -0.99
CA SER A 31 -33.23 -24.07 -1.23
C SER A 31 -31.81 -24.33 -1.77
N ALA A 32 -31.50 -23.81 -2.94
CA ALA A 32 -30.15 -23.87 -3.47
C ALA A 32 -29.15 -23.44 -2.37
N PRO A 33 -28.01 -24.11 -2.25
CA PRO A 33 -27.01 -23.71 -1.25
C PRO A 33 -26.71 -22.22 -1.42
N PRO A 34 -26.62 -21.46 -0.34
CA PRO A 34 -26.40 -20.02 -0.43
C PRO A 34 -25.13 -19.78 -1.25
N GLN A 35 -25.24 -18.96 -2.28
CA GLN A 35 -24.10 -18.56 -3.12
C GLN A 35 -22.99 -18.03 -2.23
N PRO A 36 -21.73 -18.42 -2.48
CA PRO A 36 -20.61 -17.88 -1.72
C PRO A 36 -20.57 -16.37 -1.88
N LYS A 37 -20.39 -15.67 -0.78
CA LYS A 37 -20.27 -14.21 -0.77
C LYS A 37 -18.85 -13.86 -1.15
N ILE A 38 -18.69 -13.07 -2.23
CA ILE A 38 -17.40 -12.77 -2.84
C ILE A 38 -17.07 -11.28 -2.63
N ILE A 39 -15.88 -11.02 -2.16
CA ILE A 39 -15.24 -9.69 -2.18
C ILE A 39 -14.36 -9.63 -3.42
N ASN A 40 -14.73 -8.80 -4.37
CA ASN A 40 -13.96 -8.60 -5.59
C ASN A 40 -12.79 -7.66 -5.32
N LEU A 41 -11.58 -8.14 -5.59
CA LEU A 41 -10.37 -7.35 -5.51
C LEU A 41 -10.03 -6.82 -6.90
N ASP A 42 -10.29 -5.55 -7.12
CA ASP A 42 -9.97 -4.90 -8.38
C ASP A 42 -8.52 -4.42 -8.37
N LEU A 43 -7.83 -4.66 -9.48
CA LEU A 43 -6.53 -4.05 -9.74
C LEU A 43 -6.76 -2.54 -9.90
N VAL A 44 -6.76 -1.83 -8.79
CA VAL A 44 -6.99 -0.40 -8.76
C VAL A 44 -5.98 0.26 -9.68
N ALA A 45 -6.48 0.96 -10.70
CA ALA A 45 -5.68 1.90 -11.46
C ALA A 45 -5.33 3.04 -10.52
N GLN A 46 -4.24 2.87 -9.79
CA GLN A 46 -3.74 3.90 -8.89
C GLN A 46 -3.42 5.15 -9.69
N ALA A 47 -3.66 6.29 -9.10
CA ALA A 47 -3.30 7.56 -9.69
C ALA A 47 -1.85 7.45 -10.23
N ARG A 48 -1.63 7.99 -11.43
CA ARG A 48 -0.29 7.97 -12.03
C ARG A 48 0.67 8.58 -11.04
N PRO A 49 1.76 7.87 -10.68
CA PRO A 49 2.73 8.43 -9.76
C PRO A 49 3.26 9.73 -10.37
N ASN A 50 3.39 10.75 -9.53
CA ASN A 50 3.95 12.04 -9.96
C ASN A 50 5.44 11.94 -10.30
N VAL A 51 6.08 10.81 -9.98
CA VAL A 51 7.53 10.60 -10.13
C VAL A 51 7.77 9.33 -10.93
N TYR A 52 8.51 9.48 -12.03
CA TYR A 52 9.03 8.35 -12.81
C TYR A 52 10.44 8.03 -12.36
N VAL A 53 10.63 6.83 -11.85
CA VAL A 53 11.88 6.41 -11.22
C VAL A 53 12.95 6.00 -12.24
N GLY A 54 12.58 5.35 -13.35
CA GLY A 54 13.47 4.95 -14.44
C GLY A 54 14.68 4.12 -13.97
N LEU A 55 14.45 2.95 -13.39
CA LEU A 55 15.53 2.05 -12.95
C LEU A 55 15.81 0.97 -13.98
N ASP A 56 17.09 0.83 -14.36
CA ASP A 56 17.56 -0.21 -15.28
C ASP A 56 17.85 -1.54 -14.59
N TYR A 57 17.77 -1.58 -13.27
CA TYR A 57 18.03 -2.79 -12.47
C TYR A 57 16.80 -3.68 -12.39
N GLY A 58 17.01 -4.99 -12.54
CA GLY A 58 15.96 -5.99 -12.41
C GLY A 58 15.55 -6.21 -10.96
N ILE A 59 14.26 -6.07 -10.68
CA ILE A 59 13.69 -6.33 -9.36
C ILE A 59 12.70 -7.48 -9.47
N ARG A 60 12.86 -8.51 -8.64
CA ARG A 60 11.82 -9.52 -8.43
C ARG A 60 11.03 -9.21 -7.17
N ILE A 61 9.74 -9.51 -7.19
CA ILE A 61 8.87 -9.39 -6.03
C ILE A 61 8.62 -10.78 -5.47
N ASN A 62 8.84 -10.94 -4.17
CA ASN A 62 8.53 -12.15 -3.42
C ASN A 62 7.52 -11.82 -2.33
N ILE A 63 6.33 -12.44 -2.40
CA ILE A 63 5.24 -12.21 -1.44
C ILE A 63 5.12 -13.42 -0.53
N ARG A 64 5.14 -13.15 0.77
CA ARG A 64 4.86 -14.13 1.81
C ARG A 64 3.58 -13.75 2.54
N ASP A 65 2.62 -14.65 2.56
CA ASP A 65 1.44 -14.52 3.42
C ASP A 65 1.77 -14.99 4.83
N ALA A 66 1.82 -14.04 5.77
CA ALA A 66 2.07 -14.28 7.19
C ALA A 66 0.91 -13.81 8.06
N ARG A 67 -0.29 -13.71 7.48
CA ARG A 67 -1.50 -13.38 8.23
C ARG A 67 -1.78 -14.44 9.28
N ALA A 68 -2.15 -14.00 10.49
CA ALA A 68 -2.54 -14.91 11.58
C ALA A 68 -3.82 -15.71 11.24
N SER A 69 -4.66 -15.18 10.36
CA SER A 69 -5.85 -15.85 9.84
C SER A 69 -5.97 -15.64 8.33
N GLN A 70 -6.27 -16.70 7.61
CA GLN A 70 -6.59 -16.64 6.18
C GLN A 70 -8.00 -16.06 5.93
N ALA A 71 -8.85 -15.99 6.97
CA ALA A 71 -10.17 -15.42 6.87
C ALA A 71 -10.09 -13.91 6.58
N ILE A 72 -10.75 -13.48 5.51
CA ILE A 72 -10.85 -12.07 5.14
C ILE A 72 -11.83 -11.34 6.06
N LEU A 73 -12.97 -11.96 6.35
CA LEU A 73 -13.97 -11.40 7.24
C LEU A 73 -13.66 -11.75 8.69
N LEU A 74 -13.23 -10.75 9.50
CA LEU A 74 -12.92 -10.95 10.91
C LEU A 74 -14.16 -10.90 11.79
N LYS A 75 -15.01 -9.90 11.59
CA LYS A 75 -16.21 -9.67 12.39
C LYS A 75 -17.37 -9.25 11.50
N HIS A 76 -18.58 -9.70 11.89
CA HIS A 76 -19.81 -9.28 11.23
C HIS A 76 -20.97 -9.34 12.23
N ASP A 77 -21.47 -8.20 12.66
CA ASP A 77 -22.44 -8.11 13.75
C ASP A 77 -23.78 -8.82 13.47
N ASN A 78 -24.20 -8.91 12.20
CA ASN A 78 -25.40 -9.64 11.82
C ASN A 78 -25.25 -11.18 11.94
N TYR A 79 -24.04 -11.67 12.26
CA TYR A 79 -23.72 -13.09 12.35
C TYR A 79 -22.89 -13.39 13.60
N VAL A 80 -23.57 -13.50 14.75
CA VAL A 80 -22.88 -13.69 16.04
C VAL A 80 -22.33 -15.11 16.20
N THR A 81 -23.04 -16.12 15.69
CA THR A 81 -22.68 -17.54 15.90
C THR A 81 -22.04 -18.22 14.70
N SER A 82 -22.38 -17.83 13.48
CA SER A 82 -21.81 -18.40 12.27
C SER A 82 -21.59 -17.32 11.21
N LYS A 83 -20.34 -16.94 11.00
CA LYS A 83 -19.99 -15.98 9.93
C LYS A 83 -20.25 -16.61 8.57
N PRO A 84 -20.73 -15.83 7.58
CA PRO A 84 -20.83 -16.33 6.22
C PRO A 84 -19.44 -16.70 5.70
N ALA A 85 -19.37 -17.77 4.91
CA ALA A 85 -18.17 -18.04 4.13
C ALA A 85 -18.00 -16.91 3.13
N VAL A 86 -16.91 -16.17 3.26
CA VAL A 86 -16.54 -15.07 2.35
C VAL A 86 -15.25 -15.46 1.67
N SER A 87 -15.27 -15.50 0.35
CA SER A 87 -14.08 -15.64 -0.48
C SER A 87 -13.69 -14.30 -1.08
N VAL A 88 -12.48 -14.23 -1.62
CA VAL A 88 -11.98 -13.11 -2.41
C VAL A 88 -11.63 -13.60 -3.80
N ASP A 89 -11.83 -12.73 -4.76
CA ASP A 89 -11.44 -12.99 -6.15
C ASP A 89 -10.75 -11.75 -6.73
N PRO A 90 -9.53 -11.90 -7.27
CA PRO A 90 -8.63 -13.06 -7.14
C PRO A 90 -8.15 -13.31 -5.70
N ASP A 91 -7.42 -14.42 -5.47
CA ASP A 91 -6.84 -14.66 -4.13
C ASP A 91 -5.88 -13.52 -3.72
N VAL A 92 -5.76 -13.31 -2.41
CA VAL A 92 -5.07 -12.14 -1.84
C VAL A 92 -3.61 -12.06 -2.30
N THR A 93 -2.90 -13.17 -2.32
CA THR A 93 -1.48 -13.19 -2.68
C THR A 93 -1.27 -12.85 -4.16
N SER A 94 -2.07 -13.44 -5.03
CA SER A 94 -2.07 -13.14 -6.46
C SER A 94 -2.46 -11.70 -6.73
N PHE A 95 -3.48 -11.19 -6.04
CA PHE A 95 -3.91 -9.79 -6.15
C PHE A 95 -2.79 -8.82 -5.75
N VAL A 96 -2.18 -9.02 -4.59
CA VAL A 96 -1.09 -8.15 -4.10
C VAL A 96 0.09 -8.18 -5.07
N ASN A 97 0.46 -9.37 -5.57
CA ASN A 97 1.57 -9.52 -6.52
C ASN A 97 1.30 -8.76 -7.83
N GLU A 98 0.16 -8.97 -8.44
CA GLU A 98 -0.17 -8.36 -9.72
C GLU A 98 -0.36 -6.85 -9.61
N SER A 99 -1.06 -6.40 -8.57
CA SER A 99 -1.28 -4.98 -8.30
C SER A 99 0.02 -4.23 -8.04
N LEU A 100 0.90 -4.79 -7.18
CA LEU A 100 2.19 -4.19 -6.87
C LEU A 100 3.11 -4.16 -8.10
N ARG A 101 3.15 -5.24 -8.90
CA ARG A 101 3.87 -5.28 -10.18
C ARG A 101 3.39 -4.19 -11.14
N ARG A 102 2.08 -4.06 -11.28
CA ARG A 102 1.49 -3.02 -12.14
C ARG A 102 1.90 -1.64 -11.68
N HIS A 103 1.77 -1.36 -10.39
CA HIS A 103 2.14 -0.06 -9.80
C HIS A 103 3.62 0.27 -10.02
N MET A 104 4.52 -0.65 -9.70
CA MET A 104 5.96 -0.45 -9.88
C MET A 104 6.35 -0.26 -11.35
N ARG A 105 5.73 -0.98 -12.28
CA ARG A 105 5.96 -0.77 -13.72
C ARG A 105 5.56 0.64 -14.16
N THR A 106 4.43 1.18 -13.66
CA THR A 106 4.02 2.55 -14.01
C THR A 106 4.99 3.59 -13.46
N MET A 107 5.69 3.29 -12.38
CA MET A 107 6.77 4.12 -11.84
C MET A 107 8.11 3.94 -12.56
N GLY A 108 8.22 3.01 -13.51
CA GLY A 108 9.44 2.79 -14.27
C GLY A 108 10.44 1.82 -13.62
N PHE A 109 9.98 0.98 -12.69
CA PHE A 109 10.80 -0.13 -12.22
C PHE A 109 10.83 -1.25 -13.25
N ARG A 110 12.01 -1.81 -13.52
CA ARG A 110 12.18 -3.01 -14.34
C ARG A 110 11.91 -4.23 -13.47
N LEU A 111 10.80 -4.93 -13.74
CA LEU A 111 10.43 -6.13 -12.99
C LEU A 111 10.82 -7.39 -13.73
N GLU A 112 11.48 -8.28 -13.02
CA GLU A 112 11.92 -9.58 -13.49
C GLU A 112 11.23 -10.70 -12.70
N SER A 113 11.15 -11.88 -13.31
CA SER A 113 10.64 -13.09 -12.68
C SER A 113 11.76 -14.04 -12.26
N ASP A 114 12.98 -13.77 -12.70
CA ASP A 114 14.13 -14.67 -12.55
C ASP A 114 14.83 -14.48 -11.21
N ILE A 115 15.45 -15.58 -10.74
CA ILE A 115 16.32 -15.62 -9.56
C ILE A 115 17.58 -14.77 -9.80
N ALA A 116 17.99 -14.57 -11.06
CA ALA A 116 19.12 -13.72 -11.46
C ALA A 116 18.85 -12.21 -11.41
N SER A 117 17.70 -11.78 -10.88
CA SER A 117 17.40 -10.36 -10.71
C SER A 117 18.40 -9.68 -9.77
N ASP A 118 18.74 -8.42 -10.06
CA ASP A 118 19.68 -7.63 -9.26
C ASP A 118 19.22 -7.46 -7.81
N TYR A 119 17.89 -7.37 -7.63
CA TYR A 119 17.27 -7.13 -6.32
C TYR A 119 16.02 -7.98 -6.12
N MET A 120 15.70 -8.21 -4.84
CA MET A 120 14.49 -8.86 -4.41
C MET A 120 13.73 -7.94 -3.45
N MET A 121 12.50 -7.53 -3.82
CA MET A 121 11.56 -6.91 -2.90
C MET A 121 10.79 -8.01 -2.18
N ALA A 122 11.03 -8.14 -0.89
CA ALA A 122 10.29 -9.03 -0.01
C ALA A 122 9.09 -8.28 0.57
N VAL A 123 7.90 -8.82 0.36
CA VAL A 123 6.64 -8.31 0.88
C VAL A 123 6.04 -9.36 1.81
N THR A 124 5.89 -9.03 3.07
CA THR A 124 5.25 -9.91 4.05
C THR A 124 3.88 -9.37 4.41
N LEU A 125 2.84 -10.05 3.98
CA LEU A 125 1.46 -9.68 4.28
C LEU A 125 1.11 -10.04 5.72
N LYS A 126 0.82 -9.05 6.56
CA LYS A 126 0.49 -9.22 7.99
C LYS A 126 -1.01 -9.21 8.25
N ASN A 127 -1.71 -8.27 7.62
CA ASN A 127 -3.16 -8.15 7.71
C ASN A 127 -3.74 -7.86 6.33
N PHE A 128 -4.84 -8.49 6.03
CA PHE A 128 -5.69 -8.21 4.87
C PHE A 128 -7.11 -8.65 5.24
N ASN A 129 -7.82 -7.79 5.95
CA ASN A 129 -9.08 -8.17 6.55
C ASN A 129 -10.10 -7.03 6.56
N ILE A 130 -11.35 -7.41 6.70
CA ILE A 130 -12.50 -6.51 6.75
C ILE A 130 -13.45 -6.94 7.86
N SER A 131 -14.16 -5.99 8.43
CA SER A 131 -15.21 -6.21 9.42
C SER A 131 -16.44 -5.39 9.08
N TYR A 132 -17.59 -5.88 9.48
CA TYR A 132 -18.84 -5.13 9.49
C TYR A 132 -19.34 -4.97 10.93
N LEU A 133 -19.62 -3.73 11.30
CA LEU A 133 -20.23 -3.38 12.58
C LEU A 133 -21.55 -2.68 12.30
N ASP A 134 -22.62 -3.13 13.00
CA ASP A 134 -23.93 -2.53 12.84
C ASP A 134 -23.92 -1.07 13.31
N GLY A 135 -24.55 -0.18 12.55
CA GLY A 135 -24.52 1.26 12.80
C GLY A 135 -23.23 1.98 12.35
N ILE A 136 -22.14 1.25 12.09
CA ILE A 136 -20.85 1.83 11.64
C ILE A 136 -20.58 1.51 10.16
N GLY A 137 -20.91 0.28 9.73
CA GLY A 137 -20.66 -0.17 8.37
C GLY A 137 -19.42 -1.05 8.21
N TRP A 138 -18.80 -1.00 7.03
CA TRP A 138 -17.62 -1.80 6.68
C TRP A 138 -16.34 -1.05 7.02
N SER A 139 -15.38 -1.77 7.58
CA SER A 139 -14.02 -1.27 7.84
C SER A 139 -12.98 -2.30 7.42
N ALA A 140 -11.93 -1.88 6.72
CA ALA A 140 -10.85 -2.74 6.25
C ALA A 140 -9.48 -2.25 6.69
N VAL A 141 -8.58 -3.20 6.90
CA VAL A 141 -7.17 -2.95 7.25
C VAL A 141 -6.28 -3.84 6.40
N VAL A 142 -5.27 -3.24 5.79
CA VAL A 142 -4.19 -3.92 5.10
C VAL A 142 -2.87 -3.49 5.74
N THR A 143 -2.02 -4.45 6.08
CA THR A 143 -0.69 -4.19 6.67
C THR A 143 0.32 -5.13 6.03
N MET A 144 1.42 -4.57 5.56
CA MET A 144 2.51 -5.31 4.92
C MET A 144 3.86 -4.82 5.44
N ASP A 145 4.81 -5.73 5.57
CA ASP A 145 6.22 -5.38 5.75
C ASP A 145 6.90 -5.42 4.38
N ILE A 146 7.68 -4.40 4.08
CA ILE A 146 8.43 -4.25 2.83
C ILE A 146 9.92 -4.16 3.15
N ALA A 147 10.72 -4.98 2.49
CA ALA A 147 12.18 -4.90 2.54
C ALA A 147 12.74 -5.17 1.14
N VAL A 148 13.93 -4.64 0.83
CA VAL A 148 14.61 -4.94 -0.43
C VAL A 148 16.02 -5.46 -0.14
N PHE A 149 16.39 -6.52 -0.83
CA PHE A 149 17.69 -7.19 -0.73
C PHE A 149 18.38 -7.17 -2.09
N ASP A 150 19.71 -7.12 -2.08
CA ASP A 150 20.52 -7.34 -3.28
C ASP A 150 20.71 -8.85 -3.58
N HIS A 151 21.42 -9.17 -4.66
CA HIS A 151 21.69 -10.54 -5.07
C HIS A 151 22.54 -11.32 -4.04
N ASP A 152 23.32 -10.62 -3.19
CA ASP A 152 24.10 -11.20 -2.09
C ASP A 152 23.27 -11.36 -0.81
N ASN A 153 21.96 -11.13 -0.88
CA ASN A 153 21.02 -11.14 0.25
C ASN A 153 21.34 -10.10 1.34
N ARG A 154 22.04 -9.02 0.96
CA ARG A 154 22.22 -7.87 1.86
C ARG A 154 21.01 -6.96 1.77
N GLN A 155 20.56 -6.48 2.91
CA GLN A 155 19.41 -5.60 2.97
C GLN A 155 19.79 -4.19 2.48
N VAL A 156 19.20 -3.76 1.37
CA VAL A 156 19.39 -2.43 0.77
C VAL A 156 18.34 -1.44 1.26
N TYR A 157 17.09 -1.90 1.38
CA TYR A 157 16.01 -1.12 1.98
C TYR A 157 15.56 -1.80 3.27
N PRO A 158 15.53 -1.07 4.40
CA PRO A 158 15.18 -1.65 5.69
C PRO A 158 13.74 -2.17 5.69
N ASN A 159 13.45 -3.10 6.61
CA ASN A 159 12.09 -3.59 6.78
C ASN A 159 11.20 -2.46 7.32
N VAL A 160 10.24 -2.03 6.51
CA VAL A 160 9.28 -0.96 6.85
C VAL A 160 7.87 -1.54 6.82
N THR A 161 7.12 -1.31 7.88
CA THR A 161 5.70 -1.67 7.93
C THR A 161 4.88 -0.55 7.31
N VAL A 162 4.11 -0.87 6.28
CA VAL A 162 3.14 0.01 5.64
C VAL A 162 1.73 -0.46 5.96
N SER A 163 0.80 0.47 6.10
CA SER A 163 -0.58 0.11 6.39
C SER A 163 -1.58 1.07 5.75
N GLY A 164 -2.69 0.51 5.30
CA GLY A 164 -3.81 1.28 4.81
C GLY A 164 -5.10 0.84 5.48
N ARG A 165 -5.97 1.82 5.72
CA ARG A 165 -7.29 1.62 6.31
C ARG A 165 -8.33 2.33 5.46
N ALA A 166 -9.52 1.78 5.45
CA ALA A 166 -10.68 2.44 4.84
C ALA A 166 -11.95 1.99 5.56
N SER A 167 -12.95 2.86 5.56
CA SER A 167 -14.30 2.56 6.02
C SER A 167 -15.33 3.01 4.99
N GLY A 168 -16.53 2.45 5.08
CA GLY A 168 -17.62 2.79 4.19
C GLY A 168 -18.97 2.37 4.77
N ASN A 169 -19.91 3.30 4.69
CA ASN A 169 -21.27 3.06 5.15
C ASN A 169 -22.01 2.12 4.18
N GLY A 170 -22.80 1.23 4.72
CA GLY A 170 -23.60 0.29 3.93
C GLY A 170 -24.18 -0.82 4.79
N SER A 171 -25.11 -1.60 4.26
CA SER A 171 -25.63 -2.74 4.98
C SER A 171 -24.64 -3.90 4.98
N GLY A 172 -24.67 -4.75 6.01
CA GLY A 172 -23.82 -5.92 6.13
C GLY A 172 -23.99 -6.98 5.02
N ASN A 173 -25.07 -6.87 4.24
CA ASN A 173 -25.30 -7.73 3.08
C ASN A 173 -24.76 -7.11 1.77
N ASN A 174 -24.21 -5.90 1.80
CA ASN A 174 -23.67 -5.24 0.62
C ASN A 174 -22.17 -5.51 0.45
N TYR A 175 -21.84 -6.64 -0.17
CA TYR A 175 -20.46 -7.05 -0.44
C TYR A 175 -19.79 -6.20 -1.55
N GLY A 176 -20.55 -5.45 -2.32
CA GLY A 176 -20.00 -4.43 -3.22
C GLY A 176 -19.34 -3.27 -2.46
N THR A 177 -19.99 -2.80 -1.39
CA THR A 177 -19.37 -1.83 -0.49
C THR A 177 -18.14 -2.42 0.21
N ALA A 178 -18.21 -3.67 0.67
CA ALA A 178 -17.06 -4.36 1.26
C ALA A 178 -15.87 -4.42 0.29
N SER A 179 -16.11 -4.73 -0.98
CA SER A 179 -15.09 -4.73 -2.05
C SER A 179 -14.46 -3.35 -2.23
N THR A 180 -15.27 -2.31 -2.32
CA THR A 180 -14.79 -0.92 -2.46
C THR A 180 -13.93 -0.50 -1.26
N VAL A 181 -14.36 -0.83 -0.05
CA VAL A 181 -13.62 -0.51 1.18
C VAL A 181 -12.30 -1.26 1.26
N MET A 182 -12.28 -2.54 0.90
CA MET A 182 -11.05 -3.35 0.87
C MET A 182 -10.05 -2.81 -0.16
N ASN A 183 -10.51 -2.54 -1.38
CA ASN A 183 -9.67 -1.99 -2.44
C ASN A 183 -9.08 -0.62 -2.05
N LYS A 184 -9.86 0.22 -1.38
CA LYS A 184 -9.38 1.52 -0.89
C LYS A 184 -8.35 1.36 0.24
N ALA A 185 -8.56 0.42 1.16
CA ALA A 185 -7.58 0.14 2.21
C ALA A 185 -6.25 -0.37 1.61
N TYR A 186 -6.31 -1.22 0.60
CA TYR A 186 -5.13 -1.67 -0.12
C TYR A 186 -4.43 -0.52 -0.85
N ALA A 187 -5.17 0.32 -1.57
CA ALA A 187 -4.61 1.49 -2.25
C ALA A 187 -3.86 2.41 -1.28
N ASN A 188 -4.46 2.70 -0.11
CA ASN A 188 -3.82 3.50 0.93
C ASN A 188 -2.53 2.85 1.46
N ALA A 189 -2.47 1.51 1.56
CA ALA A 189 -1.25 0.81 1.96
C ALA A 189 -0.14 0.89 0.90
N ILE A 190 -0.49 0.87 -0.39
CA ILE A 190 0.48 1.06 -1.49
C ILE A 190 1.00 2.51 -1.53
N GLU A 191 0.14 3.50 -1.29
CA GLU A 191 0.54 4.91 -1.20
C GLU A 191 1.49 5.18 -0.03
N ASP A 192 1.47 4.36 1.01
CA ASP A 192 2.38 4.46 2.17
C ASP A 192 3.79 3.88 1.88
N ILE A 193 4.00 3.22 0.73
CA ILE A 193 5.32 2.72 0.32
C ILE A 193 6.14 3.86 -0.27
N ASP A 194 7.31 4.13 0.32
CA ASP A 194 8.26 5.12 -0.18
C ASP A 194 9.10 4.55 -1.34
N PHE A 195 8.50 4.49 -2.53
CA PHE A 195 9.17 3.99 -3.74
C PHE A 195 10.34 4.86 -4.18
N ASP A 196 10.31 6.16 -3.91
CA ASP A 196 11.39 7.08 -4.26
C ASP A 196 12.64 6.77 -3.45
N ARG A 197 12.45 6.51 -2.16
CA ARG A 197 13.54 6.08 -1.29
C ARG A 197 14.09 4.70 -1.70
N ILE A 198 13.22 3.77 -2.05
CA ILE A 198 13.64 2.46 -2.58
C ILE A 198 14.53 2.69 -3.80
N ALA A 199 14.06 3.44 -4.79
CA ALA A 199 14.80 3.73 -6.01
C ALA A 199 16.14 4.42 -5.76
N TYR A 200 16.16 5.39 -4.86
CA TYR A 200 17.39 6.08 -4.45
C TYR A 200 18.41 5.10 -3.88
N LEU A 201 18.02 4.26 -2.94
CA LEU A 201 18.92 3.28 -2.32
C LEU A 201 19.43 2.23 -3.31
N LEU A 202 18.58 1.80 -4.26
CA LEU A 202 18.99 0.87 -5.31
C LEU A 202 20.05 1.49 -6.24
N ARG A 203 19.87 2.75 -6.65
CA ARG A 203 20.91 3.48 -7.43
C ARG A 203 22.20 3.59 -6.66
N ARG A 204 22.11 3.96 -5.40
CA ARG A 204 23.28 4.13 -4.54
C ARG A 204 24.04 2.81 -4.32
N SER A 205 23.35 1.70 -4.15
CA SER A 205 24.00 0.38 -3.92
C SER A 205 24.81 -0.11 -5.13
N LYS A 206 24.52 0.38 -6.35
CA LYS A 206 25.25 0.05 -7.58
C LYS A 206 26.26 1.14 -7.98
N SER A 207 26.28 2.28 -7.29
CA SER A 207 27.26 3.34 -7.61
C SER A 207 28.65 2.92 -7.17
N PRO A 208 29.70 3.05 -8.05
CA PRO A 208 31.08 2.81 -7.67
C PRO A 208 31.56 3.73 -6.53
N ASP A 209 30.87 4.85 -6.29
CA ASP A 209 31.15 5.75 -5.18
C ASP A 209 30.57 5.23 -3.85
N ALA A 210 29.67 4.24 -3.85
CA ALA A 210 29.14 3.64 -2.63
C ALA A 210 30.21 2.85 -1.84
N GLU A 211 31.21 2.31 -2.51
CA GLU A 211 32.39 1.71 -1.87
C GLU A 211 33.43 2.76 -1.44
N LYS A 212 33.56 3.85 -2.19
CA LYS A 212 34.43 4.97 -1.81
C LYS A 212 33.90 5.68 -0.57
N ASP A 213 32.58 5.86 -0.43
CA ASP A 213 31.95 6.42 0.78
C ASP A 213 32.23 5.58 2.05
N LYS A 214 32.47 4.28 1.89
CA LYS A 214 32.90 3.41 3.01
C LYS A 214 34.39 3.49 3.32
N SER A 215 35.22 3.90 2.35
CA SER A 215 36.68 3.94 2.47
C SER A 215 37.25 5.33 2.78
N VAL A 216 36.47 6.39 2.60
CA VAL A 216 36.91 7.75 2.89
C VAL A 216 36.53 8.14 4.30
N ASN A 217 37.31 7.68 5.25
CA ASN A 217 37.39 8.30 6.55
C ASN A 217 37.84 9.77 6.34
N GLY A 218 36.90 10.72 6.42
CA GLY A 218 37.23 12.10 6.70
C GLY A 218 36.76 13.18 5.75
N SER A 219 36.23 12.91 4.55
CA SER A 219 35.79 14.00 3.67
C SER A 219 34.29 14.33 3.77
N GLY A 220 33.54 13.65 4.60
CA GLY A 220 32.11 13.87 4.80
C GLY A 220 31.74 14.69 6.04
N ASN A 221 32.71 15.32 6.69
CA ASN A 221 32.48 16.21 7.85
C ASN A 221 32.04 17.62 7.48
N THR A 222 31.28 17.78 6.40
CA THR A 222 30.61 19.06 6.14
C THR A 222 29.47 19.16 7.14
N ALA A 223 29.58 20.11 8.06
CA ALA A 223 28.51 20.43 8.99
C ALA A 223 27.28 20.89 8.21
N LEU A 224 26.16 20.25 8.44
CA LEU A 224 24.87 20.55 7.82
C LEU A 224 23.89 21.17 8.83
N GLU A 225 24.41 21.81 9.88
CA GLU A 225 23.63 22.38 10.96
C GLU A 225 22.58 23.40 10.48
N HIS A 226 22.83 24.02 9.32
CA HIS A 226 21.93 24.99 8.70
C HIS A 226 21.51 24.55 7.29
N THR A 227 21.08 23.29 7.15
CA THR A 227 20.63 22.76 5.86
C THR A 227 19.32 23.42 5.43
N ILE A 228 19.26 23.91 4.20
CA ILE A 228 18.06 24.53 3.61
C ILE A 228 17.27 23.47 2.87
N LEU A 229 16.01 23.28 3.25
CA LEU A 229 15.08 22.36 2.59
C LEU A 229 13.77 23.06 2.23
N SER A 230 13.21 22.67 1.09
CA SER A 230 11.84 23.02 0.73
C SER A 230 10.88 22.02 1.39
N TRP A 231 9.82 22.53 2.01
CA TRP A 231 8.76 21.73 2.61
C TRP A 231 7.48 21.90 1.82
N GLU A 232 6.87 20.80 1.45
CA GLU A 232 5.51 20.76 0.94
C GLU A 232 4.71 19.74 1.75
N VAL A 233 3.80 20.23 2.59
CA VAL A 233 2.96 19.36 3.43
C VAL A 233 1.50 19.65 3.16
N THR A 234 0.79 18.64 2.68
CA THR A 234 -0.64 18.74 2.36
C THR A 234 -1.45 17.68 3.08
N SER A 235 -2.72 17.97 3.33
CA SER A 235 -3.65 17.00 3.90
C SER A 235 -5.03 17.04 3.27
N ARG A 236 -5.73 15.93 3.35
CA ARG A 236 -7.17 15.82 3.07
C ARG A 236 -7.86 15.23 4.30
N PRO A 237 -8.80 16.01 4.94
CA PRO A 237 -9.13 17.41 4.64
C PRO A 237 -7.99 18.36 5.00
N ALA A 238 -7.95 19.53 4.35
CA ALA A 238 -7.01 20.58 4.66
C ALA A 238 -7.25 21.18 6.06
N GLY A 239 -6.32 21.99 6.54
CA GLY A 239 -6.40 22.61 7.87
C GLY A 239 -6.09 21.64 9.02
N ALA A 240 -5.13 20.73 8.79
CA ALA A 240 -4.57 19.89 9.83
C ALA A 240 -3.28 20.48 10.37
N ASP A 241 -3.06 20.35 11.67
CA ASP A 241 -1.84 20.79 12.31
C ASP A 241 -0.69 19.84 11.98
N VAL A 242 0.44 20.43 11.58
CA VAL A 242 1.66 19.72 11.20
C VAL A 242 2.66 19.84 12.35
N PHE A 243 3.13 18.72 12.81
CA PHE A 243 4.20 18.62 13.80
C PHE A 243 5.38 17.86 13.20
N TRP A 244 6.55 18.14 13.70
CA TRP A 244 7.76 17.44 13.29
C TRP A 244 8.67 17.15 14.48
N ARG A 245 9.51 16.12 14.32
CA ARG A 245 10.59 15.82 15.26
C ARG A 245 11.74 15.12 14.56
N ILE A 246 12.93 15.19 15.16
CA ILE A 246 14.10 14.43 14.75
C ILE A 246 14.17 13.13 15.53
N ILE A 247 14.41 12.04 14.80
CA ILE A 247 14.70 10.71 15.33
C ILE A 247 16.09 10.34 14.82
N SER A 248 17.02 10.10 15.72
CA SER A 248 18.42 9.81 15.40
C SER A 248 18.87 8.52 16.07
N SER A 249 19.62 7.71 15.33
CA SER A 249 20.36 6.55 15.86
C SER A 249 21.86 6.84 16.02
N THR A 250 22.31 8.06 15.68
CA THR A 250 23.70 8.50 15.91
C THR A 250 23.79 9.29 17.22
N PRO A 251 24.88 9.15 18.01
CA PRO A 251 25.06 9.89 19.25
C PRO A 251 25.26 11.39 19.05
N ASP A 252 25.69 11.82 17.89
CA ASP A 252 26.03 13.21 17.58
C ASP A 252 24.80 14.10 17.41
N VAL A 253 23.67 13.51 16.97
CA VAL A 253 22.41 14.21 16.75
C VAL A 253 21.37 13.75 17.78
N LYS A 254 20.86 14.70 18.55
CA LYS A 254 19.85 14.39 19.58
C LYS A 254 18.45 14.27 19.00
N ASN A 255 17.68 13.32 19.52
CA ASN A 255 16.23 13.25 19.32
C ASN A 255 15.58 14.53 19.85
N THR A 256 14.59 15.04 19.11
CA THR A 256 13.81 16.19 19.56
C THR A 256 12.42 15.78 20.01
N ASN A 257 11.80 16.65 20.80
CA ASN A 257 10.37 16.53 21.05
C ASN A 257 9.57 16.89 19.79
N LYS A 258 8.32 16.52 19.79
CA LYS A 258 7.36 16.92 18.78
C LYS A 258 7.13 18.43 18.82
N ASN A 259 7.45 19.13 17.74
CA ASN A 259 7.34 20.58 17.61
C ASN A 259 6.26 20.92 16.57
N TYR A 260 5.42 21.89 16.91
CA TYR A 260 4.46 22.45 15.95
C TYR A 260 5.19 23.17 14.82
N LYS A 261 4.74 22.99 13.60
CA LYS A 261 5.31 23.60 12.41
C LYS A 261 4.37 24.60 11.76
N ALA A 262 3.20 24.14 11.36
CA ALA A 262 2.26 24.91 10.58
C ALA A 262 0.90 24.19 10.49
N THR A 263 -0.01 24.74 9.71
CA THR A 263 -1.28 24.11 9.33
C THR A 263 -1.29 23.83 7.83
N THR A 264 -1.81 22.68 7.42
CA THR A 264 -1.88 22.30 5.99
C THR A 264 -2.90 23.11 5.20
N PRO A 265 -2.66 23.47 3.91
CA PRO A 265 -1.41 23.20 3.17
C PRO A 265 -0.27 24.09 3.66
N TYR A 266 0.93 23.53 3.74
CA TYR A 266 2.13 24.25 4.14
C TYR A 266 3.21 24.06 3.07
N GLU A 267 3.74 25.19 2.57
CA GLU A 267 4.85 25.26 1.63
C GLU A 267 5.82 26.33 2.11
N SER A 268 7.07 25.96 2.30
CA SER A 268 8.11 26.88 2.75
C SER A 268 9.49 26.35 2.40
N THR A 269 10.47 27.25 2.27
CA THR A 269 11.88 26.91 2.17
C THR A 269 12.60 27.46 3.40
N GLU A 270 13.13 26.59 4.22
CA GLU A 270 13.68 26.92 5.52
C GLU A 270 15.02 26.25 5.79
N SER A 271 15.83 26.89 6.62
CA SER A 271 17.01 26.24 7.19
C SER A 271 16.63 25.40 8.41
N PHE A 272 17.22 24.20 8.48
CA PHE A 272 17.21 23.38 9.68
C PHE A 272 18.40 23.67 10.57
N ASP A 273 18.12 23.88 11.84
CA ASP A 273 19.15 23.98 12.86
C ASP A 273 19.20 22.65 13.64
N ILE A 274 19.95 21.69 13.09
CA ILE A 274 20.13 20.37 13.68
C ILE A 274 21.58 20.25 14.13
N LYS A 275 21.80 20.49 15.43
CA LYS A 275 23.13 20.45 16.02
C LYS A 275 23.77 19.07 15.89
N GLY A 276 25.02 19.05 15.44
CA GLY A 276 25.83 17.84 15.26
C GLY A 276 25.53 17.07 13.97
N LEU A 277 24.67 17.62 13.11
CA LEU A 277 24.37 17.02 11.80
C LEU A 277 25.54 17.23 10.85
N THR A 278 25.98 16.13 10.24
CA THR A 278 26.93 16.09 9.13
C THR A 278 26.35 15.27 7.99
N TYR A 279 26.90 15.39 6.81
CA TYR A 279 26.46 14.54 5.69
C TYR A 279 26.65 13.05 6.00
N ASN A 280 27.74 12.68 6.68
CA ASN A 280 28.03 11.29 7.03
C ASN A 280 27.00 10.66 7.95
N ASN A 281 26.55 11.38 9.00
CA ASN A 281 25.58 10.86 9.95
C ASN A 281 24.12 11.11 9.56
N SER A 282 23.86 11.91 8.53
CA SER A 282 22.50 12.23 8.08
C SER A 282 21.68 11.01 7.61
N GLY A 283 22.35 9.94 7.20
CA GLY A 283 21.70 8.66 6.86
C GLY A 283 21.06 7.97 8.05
N ASP A 284 21.55 8.23 9.26
CA ASP A 284 21.08 7.65 10.52
C ASP A 284 20.10 8.59 11.25
N VAL A 285 19.73 9.70 10.60
CA VAL A 285 18.80 10.70 11.12
C VAL A 285 17.53 10.71 10.29
N GLN A 286 16.39 10.76 10.95
CA GLN A 286 15.07 10.79 10.34
C GLN A 286 14.30 12.02 10.80
N ILE A 287 13.43 12.53 9.93
CA ILE A 287 12.41 13.52 10.27
C ILE A 287 11.06 12.80 10.28
N GLU A 288 10.40 12.77 11.43
CA GLU A 288 9.02 12.35 11.50
C GLU A 288 8.11 13.57 11.40
N ILE A 289 7.17 13.52 10.47
CA ILE A 289 6.11 14.52 10.33
C ILE A 289 4.81 13.87 10.77
N THR A 290 4.11 14.51 11.70
CA THR A 290 2.78 14.09 12.17
C THR A 290 1.76 15.14 11.77
N CYS A 291 0.66 14.69 11.19
CA CYS A 291 -0.46 15.54 10.81
C CYS A 291 -1.67 15.21 11.71
N GLU A 292 -2.22 16.22 12.38
CA GLU A 292 -3.31 16.07 13.35
C GLU A 292 -4.44 17.05 13.04
N LYS A 293 -5.67 16.57 13.13
CA LYS A 293 -6.87 17.41 12.97
C LYS A 293 -7.94 16.93 13.94
N PRO A 294 -8.62 17.83 14.67
CA PRO A 294 -9.73 17.45 15.54
C PRO A 294 -10.80 16.63 14.80
N GLY A 295 -11.19 15.49 15.39
CA GLY A 295 -12.12 14.52 14.79
C GLY A 295 -11.54 13.62 13.71
N TYR A 296 -10.19 13.55 13.61
CA TYR A 296 -9.48 12.67 12.70
C TYR A 296 -8.33 11.95 13.43
N LEU A 297 -8.06 10.74 13.00
CA LEU A 297 -6.93 9.97 13.51
C LEU A 297 -5.61 10.61 13.07
N PRO A 298 -4.65 10.84 14.00
CA PRO A 298 -3.34 11.35 13.65
C PRO A 298 -2.61 10.44 12.67
N GLN A 299 -1.97 11.03 11.67
CA GLN A 299 -1.11 10.30 10.74
C GLN A 299 0.32 10.78 10.81
N ARG A 300 1.26 9.88 10.58
CA ARG A 300 2.69 10.20 10.60
C ARG A 300 3.40 9.64 9.36
N LYS A 301 4.40 10.40 8.89
CA LYS A 301 5.34 9.96 7.86
C LYS A 301 6.77 10.22 8.35
N VAL A 302 7.68 9.34 7.95
CA VAL A 302 9.08 9.40 8.36
C VAL A 302 9.94 9.52 7.12
N PHE A 303 10.83 10.51 7.09
CA PHE A 303 11.74 10.81 5.99
C PHE A 303 13.18 10.64 6.47
N ASN A 304 14.01 9.99 5.64
CA ASN A 304 15.43 9.95 5.91
C ASN A 304 16.05 11.32 5.59
N LEU A 305 16.82 11.86 6.53
CA LEU A 305 17.33 13.22 6.39
C LEU A 305 18.35 13.37 5.27
N ARG A 306 19.20 12.37 5.02
CA ARG A 306 20.13 12.41 3.88
C ARG A 306 19.38 12.48 2.55
N SER A 307 18.33 11.67 2.40
CA SER A 307 17.51 11.71 1.19
C SER A 307 16.84 13.07 1.01
N ALA A 308 16.35 13.67 2.10
CA ALA A 308 15.77 15.00 2.06
C ALA A 308 16.79 16.09 1.67
N ILE A 309 18.02 15.98 2.18
CA ILE A 309 19.14 16.89 1.83
C ILE A 309 19.50 16.76 0.35
N ASP A 310 19.64 15.53 -0.14
CA ASP A 310 20.00 15.27 -1.54
C ASP A 310 18.92 15.78 -2.51
N GLN A 311 17.64 15.63 -2.13
CA GLN A 311 16.50 16.12 -2.90
C GLN A 311 16.21 17.62 -2.67
N LYS A 312 16.81 18.22 -1.64
CA LYS A 312 16.55 19.58 -1.18
C LYS A 312 15.07 19.83 -0.83
N SER A 313 14.32 18.80 -0.57
CA SER A 313 12.87 18.90 -0.30
C SER A 313 12.35 17.75 0.59
N ILE A 314 11.23 18.07 1.28
CA ILE A 314 10.40 17.12 1.99
C ILE A 314 8.96 17.30 1.51
N ASN A 315 8.41 16.31 0.84
CA ASN A 315 7.05 16.34 0.31
C ASN A 315 6.20 15.30 1.06
N ALA A 316 5.21 15.78 1.81
CA ALA A 316 4.34 14.95 2.62
C ALA A 316 2.87 15.21 2.30
N HIS A 317 2.17 14.18 1.83
CA HIS A 317 0.72 14.23 1.63
C HIS A 317 0.04 13.30 2.61
N PHE A 318 -0.99 13.78 3.34
CA PHE A 318 -1.74 13.03 4.34
C PHE A 318 -3.21 12.91 3.95
N SER A 319 -3.75 11.69 4.00
CA SER A 319 -5.18 11.42 3.85
C SER A 319 -5.74 11.04 5.22
N LEU A 320 -6.27 12.03 5.94
CA LEU A 320 -6.72 11.82 7.32
C LEU A 320 -8.05 11.06 7.34
N VAL A 321 -8.16 10.11 8.27
CA VAL A 321 -9.36 9.31 8.50
C VAL A 321 -10.09 9.87 9.72
N LYS A 322 -11.42 10.02 9.63
CA LYS A 322 -12.23 10.44 10.78
C LYS A 322 -12.04 9.46 11.95
N ASP A 323 -11.90 10.05 13.12
CA ASP A 323 -11.99 9.35 14.39
C ASP A 323 -13.50 9.22 14.72
N GLU A 324 -14.03 7.99 14.63
CA GLU A 324 -15.44 7.68 14.89
C GLU A 324 -15.65 7.24 16.32
#